data_50f8ee1c80dc96a6d87684eb28dcfde1
#
_entry.id   50f8ee1c80dc96a6d87684eb28dcfde1
#
_cell.length_a   1.000
_cell.length_b   1.000
_cell.length_c   1.000
_cell.angle_alpha   90.00
_cell.angle_beta   90.00
_cell.angle_gamma   90.00
#
_symmetry.space_group_name_H-M   'P 1'
#
loop_
_entity.id
_entity.type
_entity.pdbx_description
1 polymer ?
#
loop_
_entity_poly.entity_id
_entity_poly.type
_entity_poly.pdbx_seq_one_letter_code
_entity_poly.pdbx_strand_id
1 'polypeptide(L)'
;MGTVFVVVSLLMELLFLWGQCQHRIGRMIGFGTGAVGFFALLIYTLFFALPFEETYCEDNKLRAAYTEGMYGVCRHPGVLWFAGAYLCMWGMFGGWKQGIYFLLMIFWNYLYIIFQDLWTFPQTFFNYKEYQKNTPFLIPNRDSIRVCLYSIRKQ
;
A
#
# COMPACT_ATOMS: atom_id res chain seq x y z
N MET A 1 3.81 9.67 -9.49
CA MET A 1 5.11 9.57 -8.79
C MET A 1 5.23 8.32 -7.91
N GLY A 2 4.22 7.88 -7.16
CA GLY A 2 4.30 6.66 -6.34
C GLY A 2 4.59 5.38 -7.12
N THR A 3 3.98 5.20 -8.28
CA THR A 3 4.20 4.04 -9.15
C THR A 3 5.63 3.95 -9.67
N VAL A 4 6.26 5.09 -10.01
CA VAL A 4 7.66 5.14 -10.45
C VAL A 4 8.59 4.73 -9.31
N PHE A 5 8.31 5.17 -8.08
CA PHE A 5 9.09 4.79 -6.90
C PHE A 5 9.03 3.27 -6.64
N VAL A 6 7.81 2.69 -6.70
CA VAL A 6 7.63 1.23 -6.54
C VAL A 6 8.36 0.46 -7.63
N VAL A 7 8.25 0.87 -8.89
CA VAL A 7 8.93 0.21 -10.02
C VAL A 7 10.46 0.32 -9.91
N VAL A 8 10.97 1.50 -9.57
CA VAL A 8 12.43 1.71 -9.41
C VAL A 8 12.97 0.91 -8.22
N SER A 9 12.27 0.89 -7.09
CA SER A 9 12.69 0.09 -5.93
C SER A 9 12.72 -1.40 -6.24
N LEU A 10 11.72 -1.93 -6.95
CA LEU A 10 11.68 -3.33 -7.39
C LEU A 10 12.80 -3.68 -8.36
N LEU A 11 13.11 -2.80 -9.32
CA LEU A 11 14.22 -3.03 -10.26
C LEU A 11 15.59 -3.04 -9.56
N MET A 12 15.81 -2.12 -8.64
CA MET A 12 17.05 -2.07 -7.84
C MET A 12 17.18 -3.31 -6.95
N GLU A 13 16.08 -3.82 -6.41
CA GLU A 13 16.08 -5.07 -5.64
C GLU A 13 16.41 -6.29 -6.51
N LEU A 14 15.79 -6.42 -7.67
CA LEU A 14 16.07 -7.51 -8.59
C LEU A 14 17.56 -7.55 -8.99
N LEU A 15 18.18 -6.40 -9.24
CA LEU A 15 19.60 -6.31 -9.59
C LEU A 15 20.52 -6.67 -8.41
N PHE A 16 20.14 -6.25 -7.19
CA PHE A 16 20.92 -6.52 -5.98
C PHE A 16 20.84 -7.99 -5.53
N LEU A 17 19.68 -8.62 -5.74
CA LEU A 17 19.37 -9.98 -5.29
C LEU A 17 19.91 -11.09 -6.21
N TRP A 18 20.25 -10.76 -7.46
CA TRP A 18 20.80 -11.72 -8.42
C TRP A 18 22.08 -12.43 -7.89
N GLY A 19 22.84 -11.80 -7.02
CA GLY A 19 24.11 -12.33 -6.51
C GLY A 19 24.04 -13.22 -5.26
N GLN A 20 22.87 -13.39 -4.61
CA GLN A 20 22.80 -14.03 -3.28
C GLN A 20 21.86 -15.24 -3.16
N CYS A 21 21.43 -15.83 -4.27
CA CYS A 21 20.48 -16.93 -4.26
C CYS A 21 21.15 -18.30 -4.00
N GLN A 22 21.55 -18.58 -2.76
CA GLN A 22 21.83 -19.94 -2.31
C GLN A 22 21.29 -20.12 -0.88
N HIS A 23 20.41 -21.05 -0.74
CA HIS A 23 19.91 -21.76 0.43
C HIS A 23 18.46 -21.54 0.88
N ARG A 24 17.77 -22.69 0.92
CA ARG A 24 16.48 -23.02 1.57
C ARG A 24 15.24 -22.78 0.70
N ILE A 25 15.06 -23.68 -0.25
CA ILE A 25 13.91 -23.73 -1.18
C ILE A 25 12.55 -23.57 -0.45
N GLY A 26 12.33 -24.26 0.68
CA GLY A 26 11.06 -24.18 1.39
C GLY A 26 10.75 -22.79 1.97
N ARG A 27 11.78 -22.11 2.49
CA ARG A 27 11.64 -20.73 2.97
C ARG A 27 11.38 -19.75 1.82
N MET A 28 12.06 -19.93 0.71
CA MET A 28 11.86 -19.12 -0.49
C MET A 28 10.46 -19.28 -1.06
N ILE A 29 9.92 -20.49 -1.11
CA ILE A 29 8.56 -20.75 -1.59
C ILE A 29 7.53 -20.08 -0.65
N GLY A 30 7.62 -20.33 0.66
CA GLY A 30 6.65 -19.79 1.62
C GLY A 30 6.59 -18.25 1.64
N PHE A 31 7.74 -17.62 1.83
CA PHE A 31 7.80 -16.15 1.84
C PHE A 31 7.62 -15.56 0.44
N GLY A 32 8.09 -16.22 -0.61
CA GLY A 32 7.89 -15.80 -1.99
C GLY A 32 6.39 -15.76 -2.36
N THR A 33 5.64 -16.80 -2.00
CA THR A 33 4.18 -16.82 -2.19
C THR A 33 3.52 -15.68 -1.41
N GLY A 34 3.93 -15.44 -0.16
CA GLY A 34 3.45 -14.32 0.64
C GLY A 34 3.74 -12.96 -0.02
N ALA A 35 4.98 -12.76 -0.51
CA ALA A 35 5.37 -11.53 -1.21
C ALA A 35 4.51 -11.29 -2.46
N VAL A 36 4.31 -12.32 -3.28
CA VAL A 36 3.44 -12.24 -4.47
C VAL A 36 2.00 -11.91 -4.07
N GLY A 37 1.47 -12.53 -3.02
CA GLY A 37 0.12 -12.25 -2.52
C GLY A 37 -0.04 -10.79 -2.07
N PHE A 38 0.88 -10.28 -1.26
CA PHE A 38 0.86 -8.87 -0.84
C PHE A 38 1.05 -7.90 -2.01
N PHE A 39 1.88 -8.26 -2.98
CA PHE A 39 2.07 -7.46 -4.18
C PHE A 39 0.81 -7.42 -5.05
N ALA A 40 0.14 -8.54 -5.21
CA ALA A 40 -1.15 -8.61 -5.90
C ALA A 40 -2.22 -7.75 -5.19
N LEU A 41 -2.29 -7.79 -3.84
CA LEU A 41 -3.16 -6.91 -3.06
C LEU A 41 -2.80 -5.44 -3.22
N LEU A 42 -1.52 -5.10 -3.31
CA LEU A 42 -1.06 -3.74 -3.57
C LEU A 42 -1.54 -3.25 -4.93
N ILE A 43 -1.32 -4.04 -5.99
CA ILE A 43 -1.80 -3.71 -7.35
C ILE A 43 -3.32 -3.57 -7.37
N TYR A 44 -4.04 -4.53 -6.77
CA TYR A 44 -5.49 -4.47 -6.67
C TYR A 44 -5.96 -3.17 -6.01
N THR A 45 -5.36 -2.82 -4.87
CA THR A 45 -5.73 -1.61 -4.12
C THR A 45 -5.46 -0.34 -4.90
N LEU A 46 -4.35 -0.26 -5.65
CA LEU A 46 -3.96 0.96 -6.36
C LEU A 46 -4.71 1.17 -7.68
N PHE A 47 -5.07 0.08 -8.37
CA PHE A 47 -5.59 0.17 -9.73
C PHE A 47 -7.06 -0.29 -9.87
N PHE A 48 -7.54 -1.16 -9.00
CA PHE A 48 -8.88 -1.74 -9.13
C PHE A 48 -9.83 -1.34 -8.00
N ALA A 49 -9.31 -1.09 -6.79
CA ALA A 49 -10.14 -0.66 -5.67
C ALA A 49 -10.51 0.82 -5.70
N LEU A 50 -9.82 1.63 -6.52
CA LEU A 50 -10.16 3.02 -6.79
C LEU A 50 -10.93 3.09 -8.13
N PRO A 51 -12.10 3.70 -8.18
CA PRO A 51 -12.74 4.09 -9.44
C PRO A 51 -11.92 5.23 -10.06
N PHE A 52 -10.92 4.86 -10.87
CA PHE A 52 -9.89 5.79 -11.35
C PHE A 52 -10.49 6.91 -12.21
N GLU A 53 -11.51 6.60 -13.01
CA GLU A 53 -12.19 7.56 -13.87
C GLU A 53 -12.94 8.62 -13.05
N GLU A 54 -13.69 8.21 -12.03
CA GLU A 54 -14.45 9.13 -11.18
C GLU A 54 -13.55 9.98 -10.27
N THR A 55 -12.41 9.41 -9.83
CA THR A 55 -11.52 10.07 -8.86
C THR A 55 -10.52 11.02 -9.53
N TYR A 56 -10.09 10.74 -10.76
CA TYR A 56 -8.98 11.46 -11.41
C TYR A 56 -9.32 12.07 -12.78
N CYS A 57 -10.33 11.57 -13.50
CA CYS A 57 -10.63 11.99 -14.87
C CYS A 57 -11.80 12.97 -15.01
N GLU A 58 -12.62 13.18 -13.99
CA GLU A 58 -13.63 14.23 -14.03
C GLU A 58 -13.00 15.62 -13.92
N ASP A 59 -13.22 16.44 -14.95
CA ASP A 59 -12.77 17.85 -15.04
C ASP A 59 -13.47 18.80 -14.05
N ASN A 60 -14.29 18.28 -13.15
CA ASN A 60 -14.95 19.05 -12.10
C ASN A 60 -13.94 19.45 -11.03
N LYS A 61 -13.91 20.75 -10.74
CA LYS A 61 -13.04 21.40 -9.74
C LYS A 61 -13.16 20.88 -8.31
N LEU A 62 -14.04 19.92 -8.04
CA LEU A 62 -14.33 19.35 -6.72
C LEU A 62 -14.12 17.82 -6.77
N ARG A 63 -12.88 17.38 -6.66
CA ARG A 63 -12.56 15.95 -6.53
C ARG A 63 -12.89 15.47 -5.13
N ALA A 64 -13.64 14.36 -5.03
CA ALA A 64 -13.94 13.69 -3.76
C ALA A 64 -12.96 12.53 -3.52
N ALA A 65 -12.53 12.36 -2.28
CA ALA A 65 -11.79 11.16 -1.89
C ALA A 65 -12.74 9.96 -1.85
N TYR A 66 -12.29 8.83 -2.40
CA TYR A 66 -13.03 7.57 -2.33
C TYR A 66 -12.93 6.97 -0.92
N THR A 67 -14.08 6.68 -0.31
CA THR A 67 -14.17 6.28 1.10
C THR A 67 -14.76 4.89 1.32
N GLU A 68 -15.02 4.13 0.24
CA GLU A 68 -15.66 2.83 0.29
C GLU A 68 -14.67 1.66 0.18
N GLY A 69 -15.15 0.44 0.40
CA GLY A 69 -14.34 -0.76 0.28
C GLY A 69 -13.11 -0.75 1.19
N MET A 70 -11.95 -1.04 0.63
CA MET A 70 -10.67 -1.06 1.35
C MET A 70 -10.28 0.30 1.95
N TYR A 71 -10.66 1.40 1.29
CA TYR A 71 -10.41 2.76 1.75
C TYR A 71 -11.36 3.19 2.88
N GLY A 72 -12.46 2.47 3.10
CA GLY A 72 -13.30 2.59 4.29
C GLY A 72 -12.67 1.93 5.53
N VAL A 73 -11.77 0.96 5.35
CA VAL A 73 -11.09 0.26 6.45
C VAL A 73 -9.95 1.10 7.03
N CYS A 74 -9.11 1.64 6.15
CA CYS A 74 -8.05 2.59 6.49
C CYS A 74 -7.73 3.46 5.27
N ARG A 75 -7.17 4.65 5.51
CA ARG A 75 -6.90 5.63 4.44
C ARG A 75 -5.77 5.21 3.49
N HIS A 76 -4.83 4.41 3.98
CA HIS A 76 -3.64 4.01 3.22
C HIS A 76 -3.41 2.49 3.24
N PRO A 77 -4.34 1.67 2.74
CA PRO A 77 -4.20 0.22 2.75
C PRO A 77 -2.99 -0.27 1.95
N GLY A 78 -2.63 0.43 0.87
CA GLY A 78 -1.47 0.09 0.04
C GLY A 78 -0.15 0.04 0.80
N VAL A 79 0.01 0.82 1.88
CA VAL A 79 1.21 0.79 2.73
C VAL A 79 1.36 -0.52 3.47
N LEU A 80 0.24 -1.06 3.96
CA LEU A 80 0.24 -2.32 4.69
C LEU A 80 0.68 -3.46 3.75
N TRP A 81 0.17 -3.44 2.52
CA TRP A 81 0.54 -4.42 1.50
C TRP A 81 1.98 -4.28 1.05
N PHE A 82 2.45 -3.04 0.87
CA PHE A 82 3.83 -2.74 0.57
C PHE A 82 4.76 -3.24 1.68
N ALA A 83 4.49 -2.88 2.92
CA ALA A 83 5.27 -3.33 4.07
C ALA A 83 5.26 -4.87 4.19
N GLY A 84 4.10 -5.51 4.01
CA GLY A 84 3.97 -6.97 4.01
C GLY A 84 4.82 -7.64 2.94
N ALA A 85 4.80 -7.12 1.71
CA ALA A 85 5.62 -7.63 0.60
C ALA A 85 7.12 -7.55 0.94
N TYR A 86 7.59 -6.41 1.43
CA TYR A 86 9.00 -6.21 1.78
C TYR A 86 9.45 -7.07 2.96
N LEU A 87 8.62 -7.25 3.97
CA LEU A 87 8.90 -8.15 5.09
C LEU A 87 8.97 -9.61 4.63
N CYS A 88 8.09 -10.02 3.73
CA CYS A 88 8.15 -11.34 3.10
C CYS A 88 9.42 -11.49 2.25
N MET A 89 9.81 -10.49 1.47
CA MET A 89 11.06 -10.52 0.72
C MET A 89 12.26 -10.63 1.65
N TRP A 90 12.28 -9.91 2.77
CA TRP A 90 13.32 -10.10 3.78
C TRP A 90 13.32 -11.51 4.35
N GLY A 91 12.15 -12.06 4.68
CA GLY A 91 12.04 -13.46 5.11
C GLY A 91 12.57 -14.47 4.07
N MET A 92 12.36 -14.19 2.78
CA MET A 92 12.81 -15.04 1.67
C MET A 92 14.34 -15.03 1.52
N PHE A 93 14.96 -13.87 1.49
CA PHE A 93 16.39 -13.72 1.23
C PHE A 93 17.22 -13.82 2.51
N GLY A 94 16.72 -13.31 3.63
CA GLY A 94 17.45 -13.23 4.90
C GLY A 94 18.57 -12.17 4.84
N GLY A 95 19.41 -12.20 5.87
CA GLY A 95 20.55 -11.30 5.97
C GLY A 95 20.20 -9.93 6.60
N TRP A 96 21.13 -9.41 7.41
CA TRP A 96 20.90 -8.16 8.13
C TRP A 96 21.00 -6.92 7.21
N LYS A 97 21.86 -6.95 6.21
CA LYS A 97 22.02 -5.87 5.24
C LYS A 97 20.74 -5.67 4.41
N GLN A 98 20.17 -6.77 3.93
CA GLN A 98 18.89 -6.80 3.22
C GLN A 98 17.76 -6.30 4.12
N GLY A 99 17.76 -6.73 5.38
CA GLY A 99 16.77 -6.27 6.36
C GLY A 99 16.79 -4.76 6.55
N ILE A 100 17.97 -4.16 6.70
CA ILE A 100 18.11 -2.69 6.81
C ILE A 100 17.57 -2.02 5.53
N TYR A 101 17.92 -2.53 4.36
CA TYR A 101 17.44 -1.98 3.09
C TYR A 101 15.90 -2.00 3.01
N PHE A 102 15.28 -3.15 3.29
CA PHE A 102 13.83 -3.27 3.25
C PHE A 102 13.12 -2.38 4.29
N LEU A 103 13.67 -2.29 5.49
CA LEU A 103 13.13 -1.38 6.51
C LEU A 103 13.25 0.09 6.10
N LEU A 104 14.33 0.48 5.45
CA LEU A 104 14.47 1.83 4.89
C LEU A 104 13.43 2.11 3.80
N MET A 105 13.14 1.14 2.92
CA MET A 105 12.10 1.30 1.89
C MET A 105 10.71 1.46 2.50
N ILE A 106 10.37 0.66 3.53
CA ILE A 106 9.12 0.78 4.27
C ILE A 106 9.04 2.16 4.96
N PHE A 107 10.13 2.59 5.59
CA PHE A 107 10.21 3.87 6.28
C PHE A 107 10.01 5.06 5.32
N TRP A 108 10.69 5.07 4.17
CA TRP A 108 10.53 6.13 3.17
C TRP A 108 9.12 6.15 2.57
N ASN A 109 8.54 4.98 2.31
CA ASN A 109 7.16 4.88 1.86
C ASN A 109 6.20 5.45 2.92
N TYR A 110 6.42 5.15 4.21
CA TYR A 110 5.62 5.67 5.31
C TYR A 110 5.72 7.20 5.43
N LEU A 111 6.93 7.77 5.33
CA LEU A 111 7.11 9.24 5.32
C LEU A 111 6.40 9.90 4.13
N TYR A 112 6.49 9.29 2.95
CA TYR A 112 5.82 9.79 1.76
C TYR A 112 4.31 9.87 1.93
N ILE A 113 3.72 8.89 2.59
CA ILE A 113 2.27 8.85 2.82
C ILE A 113 1.84 9.84 3.89
N ILE A 114 2.63 10.03 4.95
CA ILE A 114 2.38 11.11 5.90
C ILE A 114 2.33 12.46 5.17
N PHE A 115 3.27 12.70 4.28
CA PHE A 115 3.29 13.91 3.47
C PHE A 115 2.02 14.03 2.60
N GLN A 116 1.61 12.95 1.93
CA GLN A 116 0.39 12.94 1.14
C GLN A 116 -0.87 13.20 1.99
N ASP A 117 -0.97 12.55 3.15
CA ASP A 117 -2.12 12.66 4.04
C ASP A 117 -2.29 14.06 4.66
N LEU A 118 -1.16 14.69 5.01
CA LEU A 118 -1.17 16.00 5.67
C LEU A 118 -1.19 17.18 4.69
N TRP A 119 -0.60 17.02 3.52
CA TRP A 119 -0.39 18.12 2.58
C TRP A 119 -1.14 17.94 1.26
N THR A 120 -0.87 16.87 0.54
CA THR A 120 -1.33 16.71 -0.84
C THR A 120 -2.84 16.45 -0.92
N PHE A 121 -3.36 15.50 -0.16
CA PHE A 121 -4.75 15.09 -0.25
C PHE A 121 -5.75 16.11 0.27
N PRO A 122 -5.49 16.85 1.37
CA PRO A 122 -6.38 17.93 1.80
C PRO A 122 -6.51 19.08 0.80
N GLN A 123 -5.53 19.24 -0.10
CA GLN A 123 -5.58 20.24 -1.17
C GLN A 123 -6.23 19.69 -2.45
N THR A 124 -6.20 18.37 -2.63
CA THR A 124 -6.70 17.70 -3.84
C THR A 124 -8.18 17.34 -3.70
N PHE A 125 -8.61 16.88 -2.52
CA PHE A 125 -9.96 16.38 -2.28
C PHE A 125 -10.71 17.25 -1.28
N PHE A 126 -11.87 17.75 -1.68
CA PHE A 126 -12.65 18.67 -0.83
C PHE A 126 -13.21 18.03 0.46
N ASN A 127 -13.52 16.72 0.42
CA ASN A 127 -14.07 15.96 1.54
C ASN A 127 -12.98 15.29 2.41
N TYR A 128 -11.68 15.54 2.14
CA TYR A 128 -10.60 14.78 2.78
C TYR A 128 -10.53 14.98 4.30
N LYS A 129 -10.82 16.19 4.79
CA LYS A 129 -10.83 16.48 6.24
C LYS A 129 -11.90 15.70 6.99
N GLU A 130 -13.04 15.46 6.37
CA GLU A 130 -14.11 14.63 6.93
C GLU A 130 -13.71 13.15 6.89
N TYR A 131 -13.12 12.70 5.79
CA TYR A 131 -12.56 11.36 5.65
C TYR A 131 -11.48 11.07 6.70
N GLN A 132 -10.60 12.03 6.99
CA GLN A 132 -9.58 11.90 8.06
C GLN A 132 -10.20 11.68 9.46
N LYS A 133 -11.35 12.27 9.74
CA LYS A 133 -12.02 12.10 11.04
C LYS A 133 -12.69 10.74 11.19
N ASN A 134 -13.23 10.20 10.10
CA ASN A 134 -14.06 9.01 10.12
C ASN A 134 -13.28 7.72 9.85
N THR A 135 -12.13 7.80 9.18
CA THR A 135 -11.36 6.63 8.78
C THR A 135 -9.95 6.68 9.35
N PRO A 136 -9.48 5.61 10.01
CA PRO A 136 -8.15 5.56 10.61
C PRO A 136 -7.05 5.63 9.55
N PHE A 137 -5.87 6.14 9.93
CA PHE A 137 -4.73 6.35 9.03
C PHE A 137 -4.22 5.03 8.42
N LEU A 138 -3.82 4.08 9.26
CA LEU A 138 -3.22 2.81 8.83
C LEU A 138 -3.84 1.60 9.53
N ILE A 139 -4.01 1.68 10.85
CA ILE A 139 -4.46 0.54 11.65
C ILE A 139 -5.98 0.54 11.68
N PRO A 140 -6.65 -0.48 11.07
CA PRO A 140 -8.08 -0.59 11.12
C PRO A 140 -8.62 -0.64 12.55
N ASN A 141 -9.71 0.07 12.81
CA ASN A 141 -10.45 -0.06 14.05
C ASN A 141 -11.73 -0.88 13.85
N ARG A 142 -12.38 -1.27 14.95
CA ARG A 142 -13.59 -2.11 14.88
C ARG A 142 -14.74 -1.43 14.11
N ASP A 143 -14.82 -0.12 14.19
CA ASP A 143 -15.89 0.65 13.55
C ASP A 143 -15.64 0.77 12.05
N SER A 144 -14.41 1.03 11.62
CA SER A 144 -14.06 1.07 10.20
C SER A 144 -14.26 -0.29 9.50
N ILE A 145 -13.94 -1.40 10.19
CA ILE A 145 -14.20 -2.75 9.67
C ILE A 145 -15.70 -3.01 9.52
N ARG A 146 -16.52 -2.60 10.51
CA ARG A 146 -17.99 -2.75 10.42
C ARG A 146 -18.57 -1.96 9.25
N VAL A 147 -18.14 -0.71 9.06
CA VAL A 147 -18.59 0.13 7.95
C VAL A 147 -18.23 -0.51 6.61
N CYS A 148 -17.01 -1.03 6.47
CA CYS A 148 -16.59 -1.73 5.26
C CYS A 148 -17.44 -2.99 4.98
N LEU A 149 -17.65 -3.84 5.98
CA LEU A 149 -18.48 -5.05 5.84
C LEU A 149 -19.93 -4.71 5.48
N TYR A 150 -20.45 -3.59 5.99
CA TYR A 150 -21.79 -3.14 5.66
C TYR A 150 -21.88 -2.61 4.21
N SER A 151 -20.86 -1.91 3.73
CA SER A 151 -20.80 -1.39 2.35
C SER A 151 -20.73 -2.52 1.32
N ILE A 152 -19.90 -3.56 1.58
CA ILE A 152 -19.77 -4.74 0.69
C ILE A 152 -21.09 -5.53 0.61
N ARG A 153 -21.86 -5.58 1.68
CA ARG A 153 -23.13 -6.33 1.72
C ARG A 153 -24.27 -5.64 0.94
N LYS A 154 -24.10 -4.36 0.58
CA LYS A 154 -25.08 -3.53 -0.10
C LYS A 154 -24.89 -3.47 -1.63
N GLN A 155 -23.75 -3.95 -2.10
CA GLN A 155 -23.45 -4.13 -3.53
C GLN A 155 -23.93 -5.51 -4.00
#